data_3d8cffd358187ae8bf69a22cf816254b
#
_entry.id   3d8cffd358187ae8bf69a22cf816254b
#
_cell.length_a   1.000
_cell.length_b   1.000
_cell.length_c   1.000
_cell.angle_alpha   90.00
_cell.angle_beta   90.00
_cell.angle_gamma   90.00
#
_symmetry.space_group_name_H-M   'P 1'
#
loop_
_entity.id
_entity.type
_entity.pdbx_description
1 polymer ?
#
loop_
_entity_poly.entity_id
_entity_poly.type
_entity_poly.pdbx_seq_one_letter_code
_entity_poly.pdbx_strand_id
1 'polypeptide(L)'
;MVRNSEIHDDEVNLVELVKAVWEGKWKIFLITTILLLITYSLQSNKKDIFNAKTEVRPISSTQASKYLSLKNIRINNFSYSSITDNSFLVAEDFFFDEKNEISFDISNKRLFEIFVEVLNERSLFEEVIRKYNIIDAKQYSNDQQYNEAIIKFASSIKIIPSTYTKENKIINEIDLSPVVIETEYDNVKKWKNFLIQVNSLANEAVKNSLLSQYSFILSSAKKRRKFFLEDIAIKIDNLKVDYERKTFDRLTYLMEQSKIAKELGIAKNTIEVQNFGNQNALLSNVKTDSPFYLRGYEAIDKEVELIKSRTDLSKKAFIKGLLNLEQIQRNTIQDKSLERTELNFLSSALNKEGFIAATINVYGTKYKFIDNTRILLLTLISGLTIGIFYVLFSNAINISNRKKR
;
A
#
# COMPACT_ATOMS: atom_id res chain seq x y z
N MET A 1 -19.81 -81.58 49.89
CA MET A 1 -20.25 -80.27 50.36
C MET A 1 -19.96 -79.27 49.23
N VAL A 2 -20.96 -78.96 48.47
CA VAL A 2 -20.87 -77.97 47.40
C VAL A 2 -21.50 -76.67 47.93
N ARG A 3 -20.69 -75.58 48.08
CA ARG A 3 -21.15 -74.27 48.45
C ARG A 3 -21.73 -73.63 47.21
N ASN A 4 -23.04 -73.51 47.14
CA ASN A 4 -23.70 -72.62 46.18
C ASN A 4 -23.32 -71.16 46.51
N SER A 5 -22.52 -70.52 45.68
CA SER A 5 -22.38 -69.07 45.68
C SER A 5 -23.59 -68.46 44.95
N GLU A 6 -24.52 -67.91 45.76
CA GLU A 6 -25.59 -67.07 45.22
C GLU A 6 -24.95 -65.91 44.47
N ILE A 7 -25.04 -65.91 43.13
CA ILE A 7 -24.76 -64.77 42.31
C ILE A 7 -25.92 -63.81 42.58
N HIS A 8 -25.67 -62.76 43.39
CA HIS A 8 -26.55 -61.60 43.43
C HIS A 8 -26.54 -60.93 42.06
N ASP A 9 -27.59 -61.22 41.30
CA ASP A 9 -27.91 -60.44 40.11
C ASP A 9 -28.31 -59.01 40.58
N ASP A 10 -27.34 -58.08 40.53
CA ASP A 10 -27.58 -56.64 40.69
C ASP A 10 -28.27 -56.09 39.42
N GLU A 11 -29.33 -56.70 38.93
CA GLU A 11 -30.19 -56.16 37.91
C GLU A 11 -30.87 -54.90 38.40
N VAL A 12 -30.40 -53.75 37.98
CA VAL A 12 -31.03 -52.46 38.20
C VAL A 12 -32.43 -52.49 37.61
N ASN A 13 -33.47 -52.69 38.46
CA ASN A 13 -34.83 -52.76 37.94
C ASN A 13 -35.29 -51.38 37.44
N LEU A 14 -35.33 -51.20 36.14
CA LEU A 14 -35.75 -50.00 35.46
C LEU A 14 -37.10 -49.47 35.93
N VAL A 15 -38.03 -50.40 36.31
CA VAL A 15 -39.38 -50.06 36.83
C VAL A 15 -39.27 -49.35 38.14
N GLU A 16 -38.39 -49.82 39.07
CA GLU A 16 -38.15 -49.15 40.34
C GLU A 16 -37.55 -47.79 40.25
N LEU A 17 -36.64 -47.58 39.27
CA LEU A 17 -36.06 -46.23 38.93
C LEU A 17 -37.15 -45.27 38.45
N VAL A 18 -38.01 -45.69 37.55
CA VAL A 18 -39.13 -44.87 37.05
C VAL A 18 -40.09 -44.53 38.18
N LYS A 19 -40.44 -45.52 39.06
CA LYS A 19 -41.29 -45.31 40.24
C LYS A 19 -40.65 -44.28 41.20
N ALA A 20 -39.36 -44.41 41.49
CA ALA A 20 -38.65 -43.51 42.40
C ALA A 20 -38.65 -42.04 41.82
N VAL A 21 -38.44 -41.88 40.53
CA VAL A 21 -38.53 -40.57 39.86
C VAL A 21 -39.93 -40.00 39.90
N TRP A 22 -40.98 -40.85 39.74
CA TRP A 22 -42.37 -40.44 39.81
C TRP A 22 -42.79 -40.01 41.21
N GLU A 23 -42.39 -40.76 42.25
CA GLU A 23 -42.61 -40.38 43.62
C GLU A 23 -41.88 -39.13 44.06
N GLY A 24 -40.70 -38.88 43.45
CA GLY A 24 -39.88 -37.68 43.65
C GLY A 24 -40.22 -36.47 42.78
N LYS A 25 -41.26 -36.52 41.95
CA LYS A 25 -41.62 -35.47 40.96
C LYS A 25 -41.68 -34.04 41.53
N TRP A 26 -42.22 -33.90 42.76
CA TRP A 26 -42.30 -32.60 43.43
C TRP A 26 -40.92 -32.05 43.82
N LYS A 27 -39.94 -32.87 44.14
CA LYS A 27 -38.59 -32.48 44.47
C LYS A 27 -37.87 -32.05 43.20
N ILE A 28 -38.05 -32.79 42.09
CA ILE A 28 -37.48 -32.43 40.76
C ILE A 28 -38.06 -31.11 40.33
N PHE A 29 -39.38 -30.92 40.38
CA PHE A 29 -40.04 -29.66 40.02
C PHE A 29 -39.51 -28.47 40.83
N LEU A 30 -39.36 -28.63 42.16
CA LEU A 30 -38.88 -27.59 43.06
C LEU A 30 -37.43 -27.19 42.73
N ILE A 31 -36.52 -28.15 42.51
CA ILE A 31 -35.13 -27.89 42.15
C ILE A 31 -35.06 -27.16 40.80
N THR A 32 -35.81 -27.62 39.79
CA THR A 32 -35.86 -27.02 38.47
C THR A 32 -36.41 -25.59 38.54
N THR A 33 -37.47 -25.37 39.33
CA THR A 33 -38.07 -24.02 39.47
C THR A 33 -37.11 -23.05 40.17
N ILE A 34 -36.41 -23.50 41.24
CA ILE A 34 -35.42 -22.66 41.91
C ILE A 34 -34.29 -22.28 40.94
N LEU A 35 -33.75 -23.21 40.16
CA LEU A 35 -32.71 -22.93 39.17
C LEU A 35 -33.19 -21.97 38.08
N LEU A 36 -34.44 -22.13 37.61
CA LEU A 36 -35.03 -21.19 36.62
C LEU A 36 -35.20 -19.79 37.21
N LEU A 37 -35.70 -19.67 38.47
CA LEU A 37 -35.83 -18.37 39.12
C LEU A 37 -34.49 -17.67 39.32
N ILE A 38 -33.46 -18.42 39.74
CA ILE A 38 -32.10 -17.86 39.86
C ILE A 38 -31.61 -17.36 38.51
N THR A 39 -31.73 -18.19 37.45
CA THR A 39 -31.27 -17.81 36.08
C THR A 39 -32.08 -16.62 35.55
N TYR A 40 -33.38 -16.60 35.78
CA TYR A 40 -34.25 -15.47 35.37
C TYR A 40 -33.86 -14.16 36.10
N SER A 41 -33.61 -14.24 37.43
CA SER A 41 -33.15 -13.07 38.20
C SER A 41 -31.81 -12.54 37.75
N LEU A 42 -30.85 -13.44 37.39
CA LEU A 42 -29.54 -13.07 36.87
C LEU A 42 -29.64 -12.46 35.46
N GLN A 43 -30.60 -12.91 34.65
CA GLN A 43 -30.79 -12.38 33.31
C GLN A 43 -31.56 -11.06 33.30
N SER A 44 -32.56 -10.89 34.19
CA SER A 44 -33.35 -9.67 34.26
C SER A 44 -32.53 -8.43 34.61
N ASN A 45 -31.38 -8.62 35.27
CA ASN A 45 -30.48 -7.53 35.60
C ASN A 45 -29.42 -7.24 34.50
N LYS A 46 -29.36 -8.04 33.42
CA LYS A 46 -28.44 -7.80 32.32
C LYS A 46 -29.08 -6.83 31.34
N LYS A 47 -28.27 -5.86 30.85
CA LYS A 47 -28.68 -4.97 29.76
C LYS A 47 -28.92 -5.77 28.48
N ASP A 48 -29.90 -5.37 27.71
CA ASP A 48 -30.17 -5.96 26.39
C ASP A 48 -28.98 -5.74 25.49
N ILE A 49 -28.30 -6.82 25.11
CA ILE A 49 -27.19 -6.82 24.18
C ILE A 49 -27.72 -7.15 22.80
N PHE A 50 -27.31 -6.41 21.81
CA PHE A 50 -27.63 -6.69 20.41
C PHE A 50 -26.35 -6.88 19.60
N ASN A 51 -26.44 -7.72 18.58
CA ASN A 51 -25.45 -7.83 17.53
C ASN A 51 -25.79 -6.80 16.44
N ALA A 52 -24.91 -5.82 16.22
CA ALA A 52 -25.06 -4.79 15.23
C ALA A 52 -24.24 -5.14 13.99
N LYS A 53 -24.88 -5.13 12.81
CA LYS A 53 -24.24 -5.33 11.50
C LYS A 53 -24.47 -4.11 10.64
N THR A 54 -23.38 -3.42 10.33
CA THR A 54 -23.40 -2.18 9.53
C THR A 54 -22.60 -2.35 8.27
N GLU A 55 -23.21 -2.08 7.13
CA GLU A 55 -22.58 -2.21 5.84
C GLU A 55 -21.73 -0.98 5.51
N VAL A 56 -20.53 -1.21 4.98
CA VAL A 56 -19.64 -0.21 4.44
C VAL A 56 -19.66 -0.30 2.92
N ARG A 57 -19.90 0.82 2.26
CA ARG A 57 -20.06 0.90 0.81
C ARG A 57 -19.04 1.81 0.18
N PRO A 58 -18.47 1.44 -0.98
CA PRO A 58 -17.69 2.35 -1.78
C PRO A 58 -18.53 3.53 -2.25
N ILE A 59 -17.89 4.65 -2.55
CA ILE A 59 -18.55 5.74 -3.27
C ILE A 59 -18.90 5.32 -4.70
N SER A 60 -19.92 5.94 -5.27
CA SER A 60 -20.28 5.71 -6.67
C SER A 60 -19.19 6.24 -7.62
N SER A 61 -19.11 5.67 -8.83
CA SER A 61 -18.20 6.17 -9.87
C SER A 61 -18.41 7.66 -10.16
N THR A 62 -19.66 8.14 -10.08
CA THR A 62 -20.00 9.56 -10.23
C THR A 62 -19.40 10.42 -9.10
N GLN A 63 -19.41 9.94 -7.86
CA GLN A 63 -18.78 10.65 -6.74
C GLN A 63 -17.25 10.61 -6.86
N ALA A 64 -16.68 9.49 -7.30
CA ALA A 64 -15.24 9.34 -7.52
C ALA A 64 -14.76 10.22 -8.68
N SER A 65 -15.62 10.57 -9.64
CA SER A 65 -15.26 11.42 -10.79
C SER A 65 -14.70 12.79 -10.39
N LYS A 66 -15.06 13.30 -9.20
CA LYS A 66 -14.50 14.54 -8.65
C LYS A 66 -12.97 14.48 -8.45
N TYR A 67 -12.43 13.29 -8.31
CA TYR A 67 -11.00 13.04 -8.07
C TYR A 67 -10.24 12.66 -9.34
N LEU A 68 -10.94 12.49 -10.50
CA LEU A 68 -10.31 12.05 -11.75
C LEU A 68 -9.23 13.02 -12.28
N SER A 69 -9.28 14.29 -11.90
CA SER A 69 -8.20 15.25 -12.24
C SER A 69 -6.83 14.83 -11.70
N LEU A 70 -6.81 13.97 -10.69
CA LEU A 70 -5.59 13.42 -10.09
C LEU A 70 -5.17 12.07 -10.68
N LYS A 71 -6.06 11.36 -11.39
CA LYS A 71 -5.78 10.03 -11.96
C LYS A 71 -4.74 10.05 -13.07
N ASN A 72 -4.69 11.12 -13.86
CA ASN A 72 -3.83 11.22 -15.04
C ASN A 72 -2.53 11.98 -14.76
N ILE A 73 -2.10 12.02 -13.52
CA ILE A 73 -0.83 12.62 -13.19
C ILE A 73 0.28 11.67 -13.63
N ARG A 74 0.77 11.90 -14.84
CA ARG A 74 1.96 11.27 -15.35
C ARG A 74 3.15 12.04 -14.83
N ILE A 75 3.84 11.48 -13.86
CA ILE A 75 5.12 11.99 -13.43
C ILE A 75 6.16 11.25 -14.23
N ASN A 76 6.73 11.93 -15.20
CA ASN A 76 7.85 11.40 -15.97
C ASN A 76 8.97 11.00 -15.01
N ASN A 77 9.25 9.72 -14.91
CA ASN A 77 10.44 9.25 -14.23
C ASN A 77 11.62 9.66 -15.12
N PHE A 78 12.40 10.63 -14.68
CA PHE A 78 13.73 10.87 -15.19
C PHE A 78 14.60 9.70 -14.76
N SER A 79 14.59 8.63 -15.54
CA SER A 79 15.34 7.43 -15.25
C SER A 79 16.70 7.58 -15.94
N TYR A 80 17.72 7.47 -15.15
CA TYR A 80 19.10 7.35 -15.57
C TYR A 80 19.28 5.90 -16.01
N SER A 81 19.20 5.61 -17.30
CA SER A 81 19.86 4.41 -17.78
C SER A 81 21.36 4.68 -17.67
N SER A 82 22.02 3.93 -16.79
CA SER A 82 23.46 4.01 -16.59
C SER A 82 24.16 4.03 -17.95
N ILE A 83 24.77 5.17 -18.25
CA ILE A 83 25.70 5.28 -19.38
C ILE A 83 26.90 4.45 -18.94
N THR A 84 26.85 3.16 -19.19
CA THR A 84 28.01 2.30 -19.11
C THR A 84 28.93 2.67 -20.27
N ASP A 85 30.19 2.87 -19.92
CA ASP A 85 31.30 3.15 -20.81
C ASP A 85 31.25 2.35 -22.11
N ASN A 86 31.67 3.02 -23.17
CA ASN A 86 32.09 2.47 -24.47
C ASN A 86 31.07 2.32 -25.59
N SER A 87 29.87 2.81 -25.51
CA SER A 87 29.14 3.03 -26.76
C SER A 87 28.79 4.49 -26.94
N PHE A 88 29.23 5.00 -28.04
CA PHE A 88 28.93 6.29 -28.65
C PHE A 88 27.47 6.28 -29.09
N LEU A 89 26.59 5.86 -28.23
CA LEU A 89 25.17 5.76 -28.52
C LEU A 89 24.50 7.07 -28.15
N VAL A 90 24.34 7.84 -29.17
CA VAL A 90 23.12 8.48 -29.63
C VAL A 90 22.11 8.70 -28.51
N ALA A 91 21.75 9.95 -28.41
CA ALA A 91 20.66 10.51 -27.62
C ALA A 91 19.30 9.76 -27.65
N GLU A 92 19.21 8.62 -28.26
CA GLU A 92 18.02 7.76 -28.26
C GLU A 92 17.75 7.07 -26.93
N ASP A 93 18.78 6.87 -26.09
CA ASP A 93 18.61 6.24 -24.77
C ASP A 93 18.14 7.20 -23.66
N PHE A 94 18.01 8.48 -23.97
CA PHE A 94 17.38 9.46 -23.08
C PHE A 94 15.86 9.54 -23.26
N PHE A 95 15.27 8.66 -24.04
CA PHE A 95 13.82 8.59 -24.15
C PHE A 95 13.23 8.06 -22.83
N PHE A 96 12.34 8.86 -22.31
CA PHE A 96 11.45 8.54 -21.23
C PHE A 96 10.97 7.10 -21.37
N ASP A 97 11.38 6.24 -20.48
CA ASP A 97 10.81 4.88 -20.40
C ASP A 97 9.35 5.05 -20.00
N GLU A 98 8.45 4.97 -20.98
CA GLU A 98 6.99 5.03 -20.75
C GLU A 98 6.51 3.99 -19.72
N LYS A 99 7.32 2.96 -19.46
CA LYS A 99 7.02 1.90 -18.48
C LYS A 99 7.21 2.32 -17.02
N ASN A 100 7.87 3.44 -16.76
CA ASN A 100 8.13 3.93 -15.39
C ASN A 100 7.24 5.11 -14.98
N GLU A 101 6.06 5.25 -15.57
CA GLU A 101 5.08 6.22 -15.10
C GLU A 101 4.55 5.82 -13.73
N ILE A 102 4.79 6.66 -12.74
CA ILE A 102 4.11 6.52 -11.44
C ILE A 102 2.69 7.07 -11.63
N SER A 103 1.73 6.17 -11.80
CA SER A 103 0.32 6.53 -11.82
C SER A 103 -0.22 6.63 -10.40
N PHE A 104 -0.86 7.74 -10.07
CA PHE A 104 -1.60 7.88 -8.83
C PHE A 104 -3.01 7.32 -9.03
N ASP A 105 -3.29 6.14 -8.47
CA ASP A 105 -4.61 5.53 -8.57
C ASP A 105 -5.55 6.09 -7.49
N ILE A 106 -6.59 6.80 -7.93
CA ILE A 106 -7.66 7.36 -7.11
C ILE A 106 -9.03 6.84 -7.56
N SER A 107 -9.07 5.63 -8.13
CA SER A 107 -10.33 4.98 -8.48
C SER A 107 -11.20 4.74 -7.23
N ASN A 108 -12.51 4.58 -7.42
CA ASN A 108 -13.43 4.23 -6.33
C ASN A 108 -13.02 2.93 -5.63
N LYS A 109 -12.44 1.99 -6.38
CA LYS A 109 -11.89 0.74 -5.85
C LYS A 109 -10.73 1.01 -4.91
N ARG A 110 -9.73 1.78 -5.35
CA ARG A 110 -8.56 2.09 -4.53
C ARG A 110 -8.92 2.89 -3.28
N LEU A 111 -9.83 3.86 -3.43
CA LEU A 111 -10.36 4.63 -2.29
C LEU A 111 -11.02 3.73 -1.25
N PHE A 112 -11.83 2.77 -1.71
CA PHE A 112 -12.49 1.81 -0.83
C PHE A 112 -11.50 0.87 -0.15
N GLU A 113 -10.51 0.35 -0.88
CA GLU A 113 -9.45 -0.49 -0.33
C GLU A 113 -8.70 0.22 0.80
N ILE A 114 -8.23 1.45 0.57
CA ILE A 114 -7.53 2.25 1.61
C ILE A 114 -8.47 2.51 2.80
N PHE A 115 -9.75 2.79 2.55
CA PHE A 115 -10.72 3.01 3.63
C PHE A 115 -10.88 1.74 4.49
N VAL A 116 -10.95 0.55 3.88
CA VAL A 116 -11.02 -0.72 4.60
C VAL A 116 -9.71 -1.02 5.33
N GLU A 117 -8.55 -0.71 4.74
CA GLU A 117 -7.26 -0.80 5.43
C GLU A 117 -7.26 0.04 6.71
N VAL A 118 -7.71 1.31 6.63
CA VAL A 118 -7.84 2.21 7.79
C VAL A 118 -8.83 1.68 8.82
N LEU A 119 -9.96 1.11 8.40
CA LEU A 119 -10.91 0.48 9.33
C LEU A 119 -10.33 -0.74 10.05
N ASN A 120 -9.39 -1.46 9.43
CA ASN A 120 -8.71 -2.58 10.07
C ASN A 120 -7.64 -2.13 11.09
N GLU A 121 -7.29 -0.85 11.11
CA GLU A 121 -6.42 -0.29 12.13
C GLU A 121 -7.21 -0.11 13.44
N ARG A 122 -6.91 -0.95 14.42
CA ARG A 122 -7.54 -0.89 15.73
C ARG A 122 -7.39 0.48 16.40
N SER A 123 -6.28 1.17 16.17
CA SER A 123 -5.99 2.52 16.66
C SER A 123 -7.09 3.54 16.32
N LEU A 124 -7.70 3.43 15.14
CA LEU A 124 -8.82 4.27 14.73
C LEU A 124 -10.00 4.17 15.71
N PHE A 125 -10.40 2.93 16.05
CA PHE A 125 -11.50 2.71 16.99
C PHE A 125 -11.16 3.18 18.40
N GLU A 126 -9.95 2.93 18.87
CA GLU A 126 -9.47 3.40 20.17
C GLU A 126 -9.50 4.93 20.26
N GLU A 127 -9.07 5.62 19.21
CA GLU A 127 -9.12 7.08 19.12
C GLU A 127 -10.56 7.60 19.22
N VAL A 128 -11.48 7.03 18.43
CA VAL A 128 -12.90 7.42 18.47
C VAL A 128 -13.50 7.19 19.84
N ILE A 129 -13.23 6.04 20.48
CA ILE A 129 -13.75 5.71 21.80
C ILE A 129 -13.30 6.73 22.84
N ARG A 130 -12.02 7.14 22.82
CA ARG A 130 -11.46 8.13 23.74
C ARG A 130 -12.01 9.52 23.48
N LYS A 131 -11.92 9.99 22.24
CA LYS A 131 -12.27 11.35 21.83
C LYS A 131 -13.75 11.68 22.07
N TYR A 132 -14.62 10.69 21.90
CA TYR A 132 -16.07 10.90 22.01
C TYR A 132 -16.70 10.24 23.24
N ASN A 133 -15.89 9.80 24.21
CA ASN A 133 -16.34 9.20 25.48
C ASN A 133 -17.42 8.10 25.27
N ILE A 134 -17.20 7.22 24.31
CA ILE A 134 -18.13 6.13 24.00
C ILE A 134 -18.24 5.19 25.23
N ILE A 135 -17.12 4.94 25.88
CA ILE A 135 -17.00 4.27 27.17
C ILE A 135 -16.77 5.36 28.23
N ASP A 136 -17.62 5.37 29.24
CA ASP A 136 -17.52 6.37 30.30
C ASP A 136 -16.37 6.03 31.28
N ALA A 137 -15.35 6.88 31.30
CA ALA A 137 -14.17 6.71 32.15
C ALA A 137 -14.53 6.62 33.65
N LYS A 138 -15.65 7.27 34.10
CA LYS A 138 -16.09 7.26 35.48
C LYS A 138 -16.54 5.87 36.01
N GLN A 139 -16.74 4.91 35.12
CA GLN A 139 -17.11 3.55 35.49
C GLN A 139 -15.91 2.69 35.92
N TYR A 140 -14.70 3.21 35.79
CA TYR A 140 -13.46 2.48 36.07
C TYR A 140 -12.69 3.12 37.22
N SER A 141 -12.06 2.28 38.03
CA SER A 141 -11.38 2.70 39.26
C SER A 141 -10.04 3.38 38.98
N ASN A 142 -9.43 3.13 37.81
CA ASN A 142 -8.16 3.71 37.40
C ASN A 142 -8.01 3.72 35.86
N ASP A 143 -7.02 4.48 35.38
CA ASP A 143 -6.75 4.65 33.95
C ASP A 143 -6.36 3.34 33.26
N GLN A 144 -5.73 2.41 33.98
CA GLN A 144 -5.37 1.12 33.40
C GLN A 144 -6.61 0.32 33.03
N GLN A 145 -7.56 0.19 33.94
CA GLN A 145 -8.82 -0.52 33.68
C GLN A 145 -9.64 0.14 32.56
N TYR A 146 -9.64 1.46 32.52
CA TYR A 146 -10.26 2.22 31.43
C TYR A 146 -9.60 1.91 30.09
N ASN A 147 -8.26 1.90 30.02
CA ASN A 147 -7.51 1.57 28.81
C ASN A 147 -7.78 0.11 28.36
N GLU A 148 -7.79 -0.84 29.29
CA GLU A 148 -8.11 -2.23 28.99
C GLU A 148 -9.53 -2.39 28.42
N ALA A 149 -10.49 -1.64 28.95
CA ALA A 149 -11.86 -1.63 28.45
C ALA A 149 -11.95 -1.08 27.02
N ILE A 150 -11.22 -0.01 26.71
CA ILE A 150 -11.13 0.56 25.34
C ILE A 150 -10.55 -0.48 24.39
N ILE A 151 -9.41 -1.07 24.74
CA ILE A 151 -8.73 -2.09 23.95
C ILE A 151 -9.65 -3.30 23.70
N LYS A 152 -10.34 -3.76 24.72
CA LYS A 152 -11.28 -4.88 24.63
C LYS A 152 -12.45 -4.57 23.72
N PHE A 153 -13.04 -3.39 23.85
CA PHE A 153 -14.15 -2.98 22.99
C PHE A 153 -13.70 -2.79 21.55
N ALA A 154 -12.60 -2.08 21.30
CA ALA A 154 -12.05 -1.93 19.95
C ALA A 154 -11.74 -3.28 19.29
N SER A 155 -11.23 -4.24 20.06
CA SER A 155 -10.94 -5.61 19.58
C SER A 155 -12.20 -6.46 19.34
N SER A 156 -13.34 -6.10 19.92
CA SER A 156 -14.60 -6.80 19.68
C SER A 156 -15.25 -6.42 18.35
N ILE A 157 -14.84 -5.30 17.75
CA ILE A 157 -15.33 -4.83 16.46
C ILE A 157 -14.66 -5.64 15.35
N LYS A 158 -15.47 -6.32 14.56
CA LYS A 158 -15.00 -7.18 13.45
C LYS A 158 -15.34 -6.52 12.10
N ILE A 159 -14.36 -6.53 11.21
CA ILE A 159 -14.54 -6.12 9.82
C ILE A 159 -14.59 -7.39 8.98
N ILE A 160 -15.74 -7.68 8.39
CA ILE A 160 -15.99 -8.94 7.71
C ILE A 160 -16.42 -8.67 6.27
N PRO A 161 -15.86 -9.36 5.25
CA PRO A 161 -16.39 -9.29 3.91
C PRO A 161 -17.88 -9.67 3.90
N SER A 162 -18.70 -8.91 3.19
CA SER A 162 -20.13 -9.23 3.07
C SER A 162 -20.29 -10.53 2.29
N THR A 163 -20.87 -11.53 2.93
CA THR A 163 -21.20 -12.83 2.32
C THR A 163 -22.53 -12.79 1.56
N TYR A 164 -22.95 -11.64 1.05
CA TYR A 164 -24.11 -11.62 0.18
C TYR A 164 -23.76 -12.39 -1.10
N THR A 165 -24.10 -13.67 -1.06
CA THR A 165 -24.10 -14.59 -2.19
C THR A 165 -24.74 -13.95 -3.39
N LYS A 166 -24.04 -13.97 -4.48
CA LYS A 166 -24.54 -13.69 -5.83
C LYS A 166 -25.68 -14.65 -6.16
N GLU A 167 -26.89 -14.39 -5.74
CA GLU A 167 -28.03 -14.92 -6.45
C GLU A 167 -28.32 -13.96 -7.62
N ASN A 168 -27.86 -14.38 -8.80
CA ASN A 168 -28.30 -13.91 -10.11
C ASN A 168 -28.12 -12.43 -10.46
N LYS A 169 -26.86 -11.99 -10.64
CA LYS A 169 -26.58 -11.02 -11.73
C LYS A 169 -25.12 -11.14 -12.16
N ILE A 170 -24.93 -11.50 -13.42
CA ILE A 170 -23.69 -11.26 -14.17
C ILE A 170 -23.51 -9.75 -14.25
N ILE A 171 -22.78 -9.19 -13.31
CA ILE A 171 -22.35 -7.79 -13.38
C ILE A 171 -20.87 -7.85 -13.74
N ASN A 172 -20.61 -7.56 -15.01
CA ASN A 172 -19.26 -7.37 -15.58
C ASN A 172 -18.61 -6.07 -15.11
N GLU A 173 -18.70 -5.70 -13.83
CA GLU A 173 -17.98 -4.57 -13.26
C GLU A 173 -17.46 -4.91 -11.89
N ILE A 174 -16.13 -4.98 -11.83
CA ILE A 174 -15.22 -4.85 -10.68
C ILE A 174 -15.90 -5.09 -9.33
N ASP A 175 -15.72 -6.28 -8.84
CA ASP A 175 -16.30 -6.84 -7.62
C ASP A 175 -15.81 -6.09 -6.36
N LEU A 176 -16.38 -4.92 -6.10
CA LEU A 176 -16.23 -4.22 -4.83
C LEU A 176 -17.21 -4.87 -3.85
N SER A 177 -16.82 -6.00 -3.30
CA SER A 177 -17.62 -6.67 -2.27
C SER A 177 -17.77 -5.72 -1.06
N PRO A 178 -18.99 -5.41 -0.65
CA PRO A 178 -19.21 -4.58 0.53
C PRO A 178 -18.62 -5.27 1.77
N VAL A 179 -18.24 -4.47 2.75
CA VAL A 179 -17.68 -4.93 4.03
C VAL A 179 -18.70 -4.64 5.12
N VAL A 180 -18.74 -5.48 6.14
CA VAL A 180 -19.67 -5.33 7.27
C VAL A 180 -18.86 -5.12 8.55
N ILE A 181 -19.20 -4.06 9.28
CA ILE A 181 -18.75 -3.84 10.66
C ILE A 181 -19.73 -4.57 11.58
N GLU A 182 -19.23 -5.54 12.33
CA GLU A 182 -20.01 -6.34 13.28
C GLU A 182 -19.47 -6.19 14.71
N THR A 183 -20.35 -5.97 15.66
CA THR A 183 -20.04 -5.97 17.09
C THR A 183 -21.26 -6.26 17.95
N GLU A 184 -21.02 -6.66 19.20
CA GLU A 184 -22.02 -6.75 20.23
C GLU A 184 -21.98 -5.51 21.12
N TYR A 185 -23.11 -4.84 21.31
CA TYR A 185 -23.19 -3.62 22.10
C TYR A 185 -24.56 -3.47 22.79
N ASP A 186 -24.64 -2.62 23.81
CA ASP A 186 -25.84 -2.45 24.65
C ASP A 186 -26.60 -1.15 24.38
N ASN A 187 -26.09 -0.22 23.56
CA ASN A 187 -26.69 1.09 23.33
C ASN A 187 -26.70 1.50 21.88
N VAL A 188 -27.88 1.37 21.23
CA VAL A 188 -28.07 1.70 19.81
C VAL A 188 -27.69 3.15 19.48
N LYS A 189 -28.05 4.11 20.35
CA LYS A 189 -27.76 5.53 20.08
C LYS A 189 -26.27 5.83 20.15
N LYS A 190 -25.57 5.29 21.15
CA LYS A 190 -24.11 5.44 21.27
C LYS A 190 -23.41 4.76 20.10
N TRP A 191 -23.87 3.56 19.69
CA TRP A 191 -23.31 2.85 18.54
C TRP A 191 -23.43 3.66 17.24
N LYS A 192 -24.60 4.24 16.97
CA LYS A 192 -24.80 5.11 15.80
C LYS A 192 -23.85 6.32 15.80
N ASN A 193 -23.74 6.98 16.95
CA ASN A 193 -22.82 8.12 17.08
C ASN A 193 -21.38 7.68 16.87
N PHE A 194 -20.97 6.55 17.43
CA PHE A 194 -19.66 5.96 17.22
C PHE A 194 -19.36 5.74 15.74
N LEU A 195 -20.26 5.10 14.99
CA LEU A 195 -20.10 4.85 13.56
C LEU A 195 -20.02 6.13 12.72
N ILE A 196 -20.78 7.18 13.08
CA ILE A 196 -20.68 8.48 12.42
C ILE A 196 -19.28 9.07 12.59
N GLN A 197 -18.70 8.99 13.79
CA GLN A 197 -17.36 9.50 14.06
C GLN A 197 -16.28 8.63 13.40
N VAL A 198 -16.43 7.30 13.42
CA VAL A 198 -15.56 6.39 12.69
C VAL A 198 -15.57 6.72 11.19
N ASN A 199 -16.75 6.92 10.59
CA ASN A 199 -16.85 7.29 9.18
C ASN A 199 -16.12 8.60 8.86
N SER A 200 -16.24 9.60 9.72
CA SER A 200 -15.57 10.90 9.54
C SER A 200 -14.04 10.76 9.65
N LEU A 201 -13.56 10.15 10.73
CA LEU A 201 -12.12 9.96 10.97
C LEU A 201 -11.47 9.05 9.94
N ALA A 202 -12.15 7.97 9.52
CA ALA A 202 -11.63 7.09 8.49
C ALA A 202 -11.47 7.80 7.14
N ASN A 203 -12.46 8.62 6.72
CA ASN A 203 -12.34 9.43 5.51
C ASN A 203 -11.22 10.47 5.62
N GLU A 204 -11.02 11.09 6.79
CA GLU A 204 -9.93 12.01 7.05
C GLU A 204 -8.57 11.30 6.98
N ALA A 205 -8.44 10.12 7.57
CA ALA A 205 -7.22 9.31 7.52
C ALA A 205 -6.88 8.92 6.07
N VAL A 206 -7.87 8.47 5.28
CA VAL A 206 -7.67 8.18 3.84
C VAL A 206 -7.21 9.43 3.09
N LYS A 207 -7.86 10.59 3.32
CA LYS A 207 -7.45 11.87 2.74
C LYS A 207 -5.99 12.17 3.06
N ASN A 208 -5.60 12.09 4.32
CA ASN A 208 -4.25 12.41 4.78
C ASN A 208 -3.21 11.42 4.20
N SER A 209 -3.54 10.15 4.12
CA SER A 209 -2.71 9.13 3.47
C SER A 209 -2.47 9.46 1.99
N LEU A 210 -3.53 9.79 1.25
CA LEU A 210 -3.43 10.17 -0.16
C LEU A 210 -2.64 11.45 -0.36
N LEU A 211 -2.85 12.48 0.48
CA LEU A 211 -2.10 13.72 0.44
C LEU A 211 -0.61 13.48 0.68
N SER A 212 -0.28 12.66 1.66
CA SER A 212 1.10 12.30 1.99
C SER A 212 1.76 11.53 0.84
N GLN A 213 1.10 10.51 0.30
CA GLN A 213 1.61 9.74 -0.84
C GLN A 213 1.87 10.63 -2.05
N TYR A 214 0.92 11.50 -2.37
CA TYR A 214 1.04 12.39 -3.51
C TYR A 214 2.18 13.40 -3.33
N SER A 215 2.27 14.05 -2.16
CA SER A 215 3.34 15.01 -1.86
C SER A 215 4.72 14.33 -1.90
N PHE A 216 4.81 13.10 -1.43
CA PHE A 216 6.04 12.31 -1.52
C PHE A 216 6.44 12.03 -2.98
N ILE A 217 5.49 11.58 -3.81
CA ILE A 217 5.73 11.33 -5.24
C ILE A 217 6.19 12.61 -5.95
N LEU A 218 5.50 13.73 -5.72
CA LEU A 218 5.84 15.02 -6.33
C LEU A 218 7.21 15.54 -5.89
N SER A 219 7.51 15.47 -4.60
CA SER A 219 8.81 15.89 -4.06
C SER A 219 9.95 15.02 -4.60
N SER A 220 9.72 13.72 -4.71
CA SER A 220 10.68 12.77 -5.29
C SER A 220 10.92 13.06 -6.77
N ALA A 221 9.88 13.38 -7.53
CA ALA A 221 10.01 13.74 -8.94
C ALA A 221 10.78 15.06 -9.13
N LYS A 222 10.50 16.09 -8.30
CA LYS A 222 11.26 17.34 -8.29
C LYS A 222 12.74 17.10 -7.97
N LYS A 223 13.04 16.25 -6.99
CA LYS A 223 14.40 15.90 -6.61
C LYS A 223 15.15 15.18 -7.74
N ARG A 224 14.49 14.21 -8.39
CA ARG A 224 15.07 13.50 -9.55
C ARG A 224 15.36 14.45 -10.71
N ARG A 225 14.42 15.35 -11.05
CA ARG A 225 14.63 16.37 -12.08
C ARG A 225 15.85 17.25 -11.77
N LYS A 226 15.99 17.66 -10.51
CA LYS A 226 17.15 18.47 -10.09
C LYS A 226 18.45 17.69 -10.32
N PHE A 227 18.55 16.45 -9.85
CA PHE A 227 19.74 15.62 -10.05
C PHE A 227 20.04 15.38 -11.54
N PHE A 228 19.01 15.09 -12.32
CA PHE A 228 19.17 14.93 -13.77
C PHE A 228 19.77 16.18 -14.45
N LEU A 229 19.34 17.38 -14.07
CA LEU A 229 19.90 18.63 -14.58
C LEU A 229 21.35 18.85 -14.13
N GLU A 230 21.67 18.51 -12.89
CA GLU A 230 23.04 18.55 -12.35
C GLU A 230 23.97 17.60 -13.12
N ASP A 231 23.52 16.38 -13.36
CA ASP A 231 24.29 15.35 -14.09
C ASP A 231 24.53 15.76 -15.55
N ILE A 232 23.52 16.34 -16.23
CA ILE A 232 23.68 16.87 -17.57
C ILE A 232 24.70 18.02 -17.57
N ALA A 233 24.63 18.93 -16.60
CA ALA A 233 25.57 20.04 -16.50
C ALA A 233 27.00 19.55 -16.33
N ILE A 234 27.24 18.58 -15.45
CA ILE A 234 28.55 17.94 -15.25
C ILE A 234 29.03 17.28 -16.54
N LYS A 235 28.15 16.57 -17.25
CA LYS A 235 28.52 15.91 -18.51
C LYS A 235 28.87 16.90 -19.62
N ILE A 236 28.14 18.00 -19.72
CA ILE A 236 28.44 19.10 -20.62
C ILE A 236 29.84 19.67 -20.33
N ASP A 237 30.15 19.92 -19.06
CA ASP A 237 31.43 20.46 -18.63
C ASP A 237 32.59 19.48 -18.92
N ASN A 238 32.41 18.21 -18.60
CA ASN A 238 33.39 17.16 -18.91
C ASN A 238 33.69 17.06 -20.40
N LEU A 239 32.65 17.15 -21.27
CA LEU A 239 32.86 17.16 -22.73
C LEU A 239 33.65 18.38 -23.21
N LYS A 240 33.46 19.55 -22.62
CA LYS A 240 34.24 20.77 -22.96
C LYS A 240 35.68 20.61 -22.51
N VAL A 241 35.94 20.16 -21.28
CA VAL A 241 37.29 19.93 -20.77
C VAL A 241 38.02 18.89 -21.61
N ASP A 242 37.36 17.77 -21.97
CA ASP A 242 37.96 16.74 -22.81
C ASP A 242 38.30 17.28 -24.24
N TYR A 243 37.44 18.11 -24.79
CA TYR A 243 37.73 18.79 -26.07
C TYR A 243 38.92 19.72 -25.95
N GLU A 244 39.02 20.54 -24.92
CA GLU A 244 40.14 21.45 -24.69
C GLU A 244 41.44 20.67 -24.55
N ARG A 245 41.48 19.62 -23.78
CA ARG A 245 42.65 18.74 -23.65
C ARG A 245 43.05 18.14 -24.98
N LYS A 246 42.14 17.51 -25.73
CA LYS A 246 42.42 16.94 -27.04
C LYS A 246 42.89 17.99 -28.07
N THR A 247 42.34 19.21 -27.98
CA THR A 247 42.72 20.31 -28.82
C THR A 247 44.14 20.80 -28.50
N PHE A 248 44.47 20.90 -27.21
CA PHE A 248 45.81 21.24 -26.74
C PHE A 248 46.84 20.21 -27.22
N ASP A 249 46.54 18.93 -26.99
CA ASP A 249 47.42 17.84 -27.46
C ASP A 249 47.63 17.88 -28.97
N ARG A 250 46.57 18.11 -29.71
CA ARG A 250 46.63 18.25 -31.19
C ARG A 250 47.49 19.45 -31.62
N LEU A 251 47.28 20.59 -30.98
CA LEU A 251 48.04 21.81 -31.29
C LEU A 251 49.56 21.61 -30.99
N THR A 252 49.88 21.02 -29.84
CA THR A 252 51.26 20.71 -29.46
C THR A 252 51.93 19.79 -30.48
N TYR A 253 51.22 18.70 -30.84
CA TYR A 253 51.69 17.78 -31.87
C TYR A 253 51.93 18.47 -33.21
N LEU A 254 50.93 19.27 -33.67
CA LEU A 254 51.06 20.00 -34.96
C LEU A 254 52.21 21.01 -34.96
N MET A 255 52.44 21.73 -33.86
CA MET A 255 53.55 22.66 -33.73
C MET A 255 54.90 21.95 -33.78
N GLU A 256 55.04 20.81 -33.17
CA GLU A 256 56.27 19.96 -33.26
C GLU A 256 56.48 19.47 -34.68
N GLN A 257 55.44 18.96 -35.37
CA GLN A 257 55.53 18.48 -36.73
C GLN A 257 55.85 19.63 -37.73
N SER A 258 55.29 20.83 -37.50
CA SER A 258 55.63 22.03 -38.30
C SER A 258 57.13 22.42 -38.12
N LYS A 259 57.61 22.38 -36.86
CA LYS A 259 59.02 22.66 -36.59
C LYS A 259 59.96 21.68 -37.31
N ILE A 260 59.66 20.38 -37.25
CA ILE A 260 60.43 19.35 -37.99
C ILE A 260 60.40 19.62 -39.50
N ALA A 261 59.21 19.93 -40.06
CA ALA A 261 59.07 20.23 -41.48
C ALA A 261 59.88 21.48 -41.91
N LYS A 262 59.94 22.50 -41.03
CA LYS A 262 60.73 23.72 -41.28
C LYS A 262 62.21 23.43 -41.26
N GLU A 263 62.70 22.68 -40.28
CA GLU A 263 64.12 22.28 -40.17
C GLU A 263 64.55 21.42 -41.37
N LEU A 264 63.66 20.59 -41.93
CA LEU A 264 63.89 19.75 -43.11
C LEU A 264 63.65 20.50 -44.46
N GLY A 265 63.22 21.75 -44.42
CA GLY A 265 62.92 22.55 -45.60
C GLY A 265 61.67 22.13 -46.43
N ILE A 266 60.75 21.35 -45.80
CA ILE A 266 59.54 20.79 -46.41
C ILE A 266 58.40 21.80 -46.33
N ALA A 267 58.28 22.68 -47.30
CA ALA A 267 57.24 23.72 -47.33
C ALA A 267 55.85 23.16 -47.70
N LYS A 268 55.76 22.27 -48.66
CA LYS A 268 54.54 21.67 -49.20
C LYS A 268 54.61 20.16 -49.24
N ASN A 269 53.45 19.52 -49.40
CA ASN A 269 53.35 18.05 -49.40
C ASN A 269 54.24 17.45 -50.48
N THR A 270 55.27 16.70 -50.06
CA THR A 270 56.22 16.04 -50.92
C THR A 270 55.73 14.70 -51.47
N ILE A 271 54.75 14.14 -50.90
CA ILE A 271 54.17 12.80 -51.24
C ILE A 271 53.39 12.91 -52.58
N GLU A 272 52.68 14.01 -52.82
CA GLU A 272 51.91 14.23 -54.08
C GLU A 272 52.82 14.46 -55.27
N VAL A 273 53.97 15.08 -55.04
CA VAL A 273 54.92 15.40 -56.16
C VAL A 273 55.57 14.11 -56.68
N GLN A 274 55.72 13.07 -55.87
CA GLN A 274 56.32 11.82 -56.31
C GLN A 274 55.36 10.91 -57.08
N ASN A 275 54.04 11.03 -56.85
CA ASN A 275 53.03 10.16 -57.48
C ASN A 275 52.60 10.62 -58.92
N PHE A 276 52.86 11.84 -59.31
CA PHE A 276 52.53 12.36 -60.68
C PHE A 276 53.52 12.01 -61.73
N GLY A 277 54.67 11.42 -61.38
CA GLY A 277 55.76 11.10 -62.30
C GLY A 277 55.71 9.70 -62.93
N ASN A 278 54.94 8.75 -62.44
CA ASN A 278 54.92 7.39 -62.96
C ASN A 278 53.47 6.91 -63.21
N GLN A 279 53.08 6.96 -64.49
CA GLN A 279 51.77 6.55 -64.97
C GLN A 279 51.42 5.09 -64.91
N ASN A 280 52.26 4.23 -64.24
CA ASN A 280 52.04 2.78 -64.13
C ASN A 280 52.12 2.25 -62.71
N ALA A 281 51.96 3.05 -61.67
CA ALA A 281 51.86 2.53 -60.34
C ALA A 281 50.39 2.13 -60.08
N LEU A 282 50.13 0.82 -60.12
CA LEU A 282 48.94 0.19 -59.52
C LEU A 282 48.68 0.81 -58.16
N LEU A 283 47.46 1.37 -57.97
CA LEU A 283 46.92 1.84 -56.70
C LEU A 283 46.90 0.68 -55.72
N SER A 284 48.03 0.31 -55.15
CA SER A 284 48.09 -0.47 -53.96
C SER A 284 47.66 0.44 -52.82
N ASN A 285 46.62 0.07 -52.07
CA ASN A 285 46.20 0.66 -50.80
C ASN A 285 47.36 0.55 -49.78
N VAL A 286 48.41 1.29 -49.98
CA VAL A 286 49.45 1.52 -48.97
C VAL A 286 48.84 2.53 -48.02
N LYS A 287 48.31 2.09 -46.92
CA LYS A 287 48.20 2.87 -45.67
C LYS A 287 49.65 3.25 -45.33
N THR A 288 50.15 4.33 -45.95
CA THR A 288 51.41 4.90 -45.59
C THR A 288 51.25 5.53 -44.23
N ASP A 289 51.82 4.96 -43.19
CA ASP A 289 52.19 5.61 -41.94
C ASP A 289 53.31 6.66 -42.25
N SER A 290 53.02 7.53 -43.23
CA SER A 290 53.95 8.57 -43.57
C SER A 290 53.99 9.62 -42.46
N PRO A 291 55.21 9.98 -41.98
CA PRO A 291 55.34 10.95 -40.91
C PRO A 291 54.58 12.26 -41.24
N PHE A 292 53.86 12.81 -40.27
CA PHE A 292 52.95 13.92 -40.47
C PHE A 292 53.65 15.20 -40.99
N TYR A 293 54.89 15.44 -40.65
CA TYR A 293 55.72 16.55 -41.16
C TYR A 293 55.91 16.56 -42.66
N LEU A 294 55.74 15.43 -43.33
CA LEU A 294 55.81 15.36 -44.82
C LEU A 294 54.67 16.07 -45.54
N ARG A 295 53.61 16.44 -44.82
CA ARG A 295 52.50 17.30 -45.33
C ARG A 295 52.94 18.72 -45.60
N GLY A 296 54.11 19.14 -45.11
CA GLY A 296 54.69 20.46 -45.24
C GLY A 296 54.18 21.48 -44.21
N TYR A 297 55.11 22.36 -43.76
CA TYR A 297 54.78 23.30 -42.70
C TYR A 297 53.67 24.30 -43.09
N GLU A 298 53.50 24.71 -44.38
CA GLU A 298 52.40 25.61 -44.74
C GLU A 298 51.02 25.05 -44.47
N ALA A 299 50.83 23.78 -44.79
CA ALA A 299 49.52 23.11 -44.48
C ALA A 299 49.33 22.90 -42.98
N ILE A 300 50.38 22.53 -42.25
CA ILE A 300 50.33 22.31 -40.81
C ILE A 300 50.07 23.62 -40.05
N ASP A 301 50.82 24.70 -40.40
CA ASP A 301 50.62 26.00 -39.78
C ASP A 301 49.20 26.57 -40.04
N LYS A 302 48.63 26.29 -41.21
CA LYS A 302 47.24 26.66 -41.51
C LYS A 302 46.24 25.88 -40.69
N GLU A 303 46.46 24.60 -40.45
CA GLU A 303 45.64 23.78 -39.53
C GLU A 303 45.69 24.34 -38.10
N VAL A 304 46.90 24.70 -37.61
CA VAL A 304 47.09 25.36 -36.33
C VAL A 304 46.33 26.68 -36.22
N GLU A 305 46.41 27.52 -37.23
CA GLU A 305 45.72 28.79 -37.32
C GLU A 305 44.18 28.59 -37.25
N LEU A 306 43.65 27.65 -38.06
CA LEU A 306 42.23 27.33 -38.10
C LEU A 306 41.73 26.80 -36.73
N ILE A 307 42.50 25.97 -36.03
CA ILE A 307 42.11 25.47 -34.71
C ILE A 307 42.12 26.63 -33.70
N LYS A 308 43.13 27.48 -33.70
CA LYS A 308 43.24 28.65 -32.80
C LYS A 308 42.16 29.69 -33.02
N SER A 309 41.72 29.88 -34.29
CA SER A 309 40.72 30.88 -34.67
C SER A 309 39.28 30.42 -34.44
N ARG A 310 39.03 29.20 -33.93
CA ARG A 310 37.68 28.70 -33.65
C ARG A 310 36.97 29.55 -32.62
N THR A 311 35.82 30.08 -32.98
CA THR A 311 34.91 30.75 -32.05
C THR A 311 34.26 29.72 -31.09
N ASP A 312 33.76 30.19 -29.97
CA ASP A 312 33.08 29.28 -29.01
C ASP A 312 31.88 28.56 -29.62
N LEU A 313 31.17 29.23 -30.55
CA LEU A 313 30.08 28.58 -31.26
C LEU A 313 30.57 27.46 -32.18
N SER A 314 31.67 27.71 -32.93
CA SER A 314 32.25 26.68 -33.79
C SER A 314 32.87 25.54 -32.99
N LYS A 315 33.50 25.80 -31.84
CA LYS A 315 34.00 24.75 -30.92
C LYS A 315 32.91 23.75 -30.54
N LYS A 316 31.69 24.24 -30.24
CA LYS A 316 30.56 23.38 -29.89
C LYS A 316 30.21 22.34 -30.97
N ALA A 317 30.34 22.70 -32.24
CA ALA A 317 30.08 21.80 -33.37
C ALA A 317 31.11 20.65 -33.45
N PHE A 318 32.33 20.83 -32.92
CA PHE A 318 33.35 19.80 -32.87
C PHE A 318 33.25 18.91 -31.64
N ILE A 319 32.42 19.28 -30.62
CA ILE A 319 32.18 18.47 -29.43
C ILE A 319 30.98 17.58 -29.68
N LYS A 320 31.26 16.31 -29.99
CA LYS A 320 30.21 15.36 -30.34
C LYS A 320 29.24 15.20 -29.16
N GLY A 321 27.95 15.36 -29.43
CA GLY A 321 26.86 15.20 -28.42
C GLY A 321 26.58 16.45 -27.58
N LEU A 322 27.45 17.49 -27.60
CA LEU A 322 27.26 18.67 -26.74
C LEU A 322 25.95 19.41 -27.04
N LEU A 323 25.67 19.69 -28.30
CA LEU A 323 24.48 20.44 -28.72
C LEU A 323 23.20 19.72 -28.32
N ASN A 324 23.21 18.41 -28.41
CA ASN A 324 22.08 17.58 -27.98
C ASN A 324 21.85 17.64 -26.45
N LEU A 325 22.92 17.51 -25.67
CA LEU A 325 22.82 17.65 -24.20
C LEU A 325 22.34 19.03 -23.78
N GLU A 326 22.85 20.11 -24.43
CA GLU A 326 22.37 21.47 -24.18
C GLU A 326 20.88 21.64 -24.57
N GLN A 327 20.41 20.95 -25.61
CA GLN A 327 18.99 20.95 -25.98
C GLN A 327 18.13 20.20 -24.96
N ILE A 328 18.56 19.00 -24.52
CA ILE A 328 17.88 18.24 -23.47
C ILE A 328 17.80 19.06 -22.19
N GLN A 329 18.90 19.70 -21.79
CA GLN A 329 18.93 20.57 -20.60
C GLN A 329 17.91 21.70 -20.71
N ARG A 330 17.87 22.42 -21.84
CA ARG A 330 16.90 23.49 -22.07
C ARG A 330 15.47 22.99 -22.04
N ASN A 331 15.19 21.88 -22.74
CA ASN A 331 13.85 21.30 -22.78
C ASN A 331 13.39 20.89 -21.35
N THR A 332 14.29 20.29 -20.59
CA THR A 332 14.00 19.91 -19.19
C THR A 332 13.75 21.12 -18.31
N ILE A 333 14.51 22.22 -18.47
CA ILE A 333 14.29 23.46 -17.70
C ILE A 333 12.96 24.11 -18.09
N GLN A 334 12.59 24.08 -19.36
CA GLN A 334 11.35 24.69 -19.87
C GLN A 334 10.11 23.83 -19.59
N ASP A 335 10.28 22.55 -19.25
CA ASP A 335 9.16 21.66 -18.93
C ASP A 335 8.49 22.09 -17.62
N LYS A 336 7.23 22.51 -17.72
CA LYS A 336 6.37 22.93 -16.59
C LYS A 336 5.40 21.86 -16.15
N SER A 337 5.60 20.62 -16.58
CA SER A 337 4.69 19.51 -16.25
C SER A 337 4.54 19.31 -14.75
N LEU A 338 5.66 19.31 -14.01
CA LEU A 338 5.64 19.16 -12.54
C LEU A 338 4.95 20.34 -11.82
N GLU A 339 5.15 21.57 -12.29
CA GLU A 339 4.48 22.75 -11.73
C GLU A 339 2.97 22.70 -11.97
N ARG A 340 2.55 22.32 -13.18
CA ARG A 340 1.13 22.13 -13.51
C ARG A 340 0.50 21.01 -12.69
N THR A 341 1.23 19.92 -12.50
CA THR A 341 0.83 18.79 -11.66
C THR A 341 0.61 19.24 -10.22
N GLU A 342 1.51 20.05 -9.66
CA GLU A 342 1.37 20.61 -8.33
C GLU A 342 0.15 21.54 -8.20
N LEU A 343 -0.07 22.41 -9.17
CA LEU A 343 -1.24 23.30 -9.20
C LEU A 343 -2.55 22.49 -9.29
N ASN A 344 -2.59 21.45 -10.11
CA ASN A 344 -3.75 20.56 -10.21
C ASN A 344 -4.01 19.86 -8.89
N PHE A 345 -2.96 19.44 -8.19
CA PHE A 345 -3.08 18.83 -6.87
C PHE A 345 -3.63 19.81 -5.83
N LEU A 346 -3.07 21.01 -5.74
CA LEU A 346 -3.51 22.02 -4.79
C LEU A 346 -4.96 22.46 -5.03
N SER A 347 -5.41 22.51 -6.27
CA SER A 347 -6.78 22.85 -6.66
C SER A 347 -7.76 21.69 -6.65
N SER A 348 -7.28 20.46 -6.40
CA SER A 348 -8.10 19.25 -6.48
C SER A 348 -9.16 19.17 -5.40
N ALA A 349 -10.19 18.37 -5.66
CA ALA A 349 -11.23 18.06 -4.69
C ALA A 349 -10.69 17.33 -3.43
N LEU A 350 -9.50 16.73 -3.51
CA LEU A 350 -8.83 16.10 -2.37
C LEU A 350 -8.45 17.11 -1.27
N ASN A 351 -8.04 18.32 -1.67
CA ASN A 351 -7.68 19.39 -0.73
C ASN A 351 -8.89 20.18 -0.18
N LYS A 352 -10.08 19.99 -0.78
CA LYS A 352 -11.29 20.66 -0.34
C LYS A 352 -11.94 19.94 0.84
N GLU A 353 -12.83 20.63 1.53
CA GLU A 353 -13.70 20.03 2.54
C GLU A 353 -14.67 19.03 1.89
N GLY A 354 -15.12 18.04 2.68
CA GLY A 354 -16.09 17.04 2.24
C GLY A 354 -15.53 15.91 1.38
N PHE A 355 -14.22 15.58 1.55
CA PHE A 355 -13.65 14.36 0.96
C PHE A 355 -14.36 13.12 1.49
N ILE A 356 -14.74 12.20 0.59
CA ILE A 356 -15.37 10.93 0.91
C ILE A 356 -14.71 9.83 0.06
N ALA A 357 -14.13 8.83 0.71
CA ALA A 357 -13.58 7.63 0.08
C ALA A 357 -14.59 6.47 0.08
N ALA A 358 -15.30 6.32 1.20
CA ALA A 358 -16.35 5.34 1.38
C ALA A 358 -17.39 5.84 2.40
N THR A 359 -18.49 5.13 2.54
CA THR A 359 -19.57 5.50 3.46
C THR A 359 -19.98 4.31 4.32
N ILE A 360 -20.03 4.51 5.63
CA ILE A 360 -20.63 3.57 6.58
C ILE A 360 -22.13 3.84 6.59
N ASN A 361 -22.94 2.84 6.24
CA ASN A 361 -24.41 2.96 6.20
C ASN A 361 -24.99 2.86 7.63
N VAL A 362 -24.77 3.90 8.43
CA VAL A 362 -25.16 3.95 9.85
C VAL A 362 -26.68 3.74 10.04
N TYR A 363 -27.49 4.33 9.16
CA TYR A 363 -28.95 4.22 9.25
C TYR A 363 -29.49 2.87 8.74
N GLY A 364 -28.70 2.15 7.95
CA GLY A 364 -29.02 0.80 7.50
C GLY A 364 -28.50 -0.31 8.43
N THR A 365 -28.01 0.04 9.62
CA THR A 365 -27.53 -0.95 10.61
C THR A 365 -28.64 -1.91 11.01
N LYS A 366 -28.37 -3.20 10.88
CA LYS A 366 -29.26 -4.27 11.32
C LYS A 366 -28.91 -4.64 12.77
N TYR A 367 -29.92 -4.59 13.64
CA TYR A 367 -29.79 -4.94 15.05
C TYR A 367 -30.49 -6.27 15.29
N LYS A 368 -29.78 -7.26 15.79
CA LYS A 368 -30.35 -8.54 16.22
C LYS A 368 -30.12 -8.69 17.71
N PHE A 369 -31.19 -8.64 18.48
CA PHE A 369 -31.10 -8.91 19.93
C PHE A 369 -30.64 -10.33 20.18
N ILE A 370 -29.76 -10.51 21.14
CA ILE A 370 -29.28 -11.81 21.55
C ILE A 370 -30.39 -12.41 22.39
N ASP A 371 -31.03 -13.43 21.83
CA ASP A 371 -32.14 -14.12 22.51
C ASP A 371 -31.60 -15.01 23.62
N ASN A 372 -31.94 -14.63 24.84
CA ASN A 372 -31.56 -15.34 26.06
C ASN A 372 -32.43 -16.59 26.35
N THR A 373 -33.45 -16.86 25.50
CA THR A 373 -34.32 -18.03 25.68
C THR A 373 -33.57 -19.35 25.65
N ARG A 374 -32.46 -19.42 24.86
CA ARG A 374 -31.59 -20.61 24.83
C ARG A 374 -30.97 -20.94 26.20
N ILE A 375 -30.59 -19.91 26.97
CA ILE A 375 -29.99 -20.10 28.30
C ILE A 375 -31.06 -20.63 29.24
N LEU A 376 -32.29 -20.09 29.16
CA LEU A 376 -33.42 -20.60 29.98
C LEU A 376 -33.74 -22.04 29.63
N LEU A 377 -33.72 -22.41 28.37
CA LEU A 377 -33.99 -23.80 27.92
C LEU A 377 -32.89 -24.76 28.40
N LEU A 378 -31.61 -24.36 28.32
CA LEU A 378 -30.49 -25.13 28.87
C LEU A 378 -30.60 -25.27 30.38
N THR A 379 -31.02 -24.24 31.10
CA THR A 379 -31.23 -24.27 32.53
C THR A 379 -32.37 -25.21 32.90
N LEU A 380 -33.45 -25.25 32.14
CA LEU A 380 -34.57 -26.17 32.33
C LEU A 380 -34.10 -27.62 32.18
N ILE A 381 -33.34 -27.95 31.12
CA ILE A 381 -32.83 -29.30 30.89
C ILE A 381 -31.87 -29.71 32.04
N SER A 382 -30.92 -28.82 32.38
CA SER A 382 -29.97 -29.10 33.48
C SER A 382 -30.66 -29.22 34.83
N GLY A 383 -31.68 -28.40 35.11
CA GLY A 383 -32.48 -28.49 36.33
C GLY A 383 -33.24 -29.82 36.45
N LEU A 384 -33.81 -30.29 35.35
CA LEU A 384 -34.46 -31.59 35.30
C LEU A 384 -33.46 -32.74 35.55
N THR A 385 -32.31 -32.71 34.88
CA THR A 385 -31.27 -33.74 35.05
C THR A 385 -30.76 -33.78 36.51
N ILE A 386 -30.39 -32.62 37.05
CA ILE A 386 -29.94 -32.52 38.46
C ILE A 386 -31.03 -33.00 39.43
N GLY A 387 -32.29 -32.62 39.19
CA GLY A 387 -33.42 -33.04 39.99
C GLY A 387 -33.63 -34.56 39.99
N ILE A 388 -33.53 -35.20 38.82
CA ILE A 388 -33.63 -36.66 38.68
C ILE A 388 -32.47 -37.33 39.43
N PHE A 389 -31.23 -36.90 39.23
CA PHE A 389 -30.07 -37.45 39.95
C PHE A 389 -30.22 -37.32 41.47
N TYR A 390 -30.68 -36.14 41.96
CA TYR A 390 -30.91 -35.93 43.38
C TYR A 390 -31.93 -36.91 43.96
N VAL A 391 -33.05 -37.15 43.26
CA VAL A 391 -34.10 -38.10 43.73
C VAL A 391 -33.57 -39.50 43.71
N LEU A 392 -32.89 -39.96 42.69
CA LEU A 392 -32.31 -41.31 42.58
C LEU A 392 -31.27 -41.52 43.71
N PHE A 393 -30.39 -40.57 43.95
CA PHE A 393 -29.35 -40.62 44.95
C PHE A 393 -29.99 -40.65 46.39
N SER A 394 -30.96 -39.77 46.61
CA SER A 394 -31.71 -39.72 47.88
C SER A 394 -32.45 -41.05 48.17
N ASN A 395 -33.02 -41.66 47.10
CA ASN A 395 -33.72 -42.97 47.26
C ASN A 395 -32.71 -44.09 47.53
N ALA A 396 -31.58 -44.15 46.87
CA ALA A 396 -30.52 -45.11 47.11
C ALA A 396 -30.00 -45.09 48.56
N ILE A 397 -29.76 -43.87 49.08
CA ILE A 397 -29.37 -43.72 50.49
C ILE A 397 -30.46 -44.23 51.45
N ASN A 398 -31.74 -43.92 51.20
CA ASN A 398 -32.84 -44.35 52.04
C ASN A 398 -33.02 -45.89 52.04
N ILE A 399 -32.81 -46.54 50.88
CA ILE A 399 -32.84 -48.00 50.75
C ILE A 399 -31.64 -48.59 51.50
N SER A 400 -30.45 -48.03 51.39
CA SER A 400 -29.26 -48.51 52.13
C SER A 400 -29.43 -48.42 53.66
N ASN A 401 -30.05 -47.31 54.15
CA ASN A 401 -30.29 -47.12 55.55
C ASN A 401 -31.40 -48.03 56.11
N ARG A 402 -32.36 -48.42 55.26
CA ARG A 402 -33.40 -49.44 55.69
C ARG A 402 -32.84 -50.86 55.75
N LYS A 403 -31.81 -51.20 54.95
CA LYS A 403 -31.12 -52.49 54.98
C LYS A 403 -30.18 -52.63 56.21
N LYS A 404 -29.81 -51.54 56.87
CA LYS A 404 -28.94 -51.54 58.07
C LYS A 404 -29.69 -51.53 59.39
N ARG A 405 -31.02 -51.43 59.38
CA ARG A 405 -31.91 -51.61 60.54
C ARG A 405 -32.59 -52.98 60.44
#